data_e5311a243e8110d5f00e83052b5e6fa2
#
_entry.id   e5311a243e8110d5f00e83052b5e6fa2
#
_cell.length_a   1.000
_cell.length_b   1.000
_cell.length_c   1.000
_cell.angle_alpha   90.00
_cell.angle_beta   90.00
_cell.angle_gamma   90.00
#
_symmetry.space_group_name_H-M   'P 1'
#
loop_
_entity.id
_entity.type
_entity.pdbx_description
1 polymer ?
#
loop_
_entity_poly.entity_id
_entity_poly.type
_entity_poly.pdbx_seq_one_letter_code
_entity_poly.pdbx_strand_id
1 'polypeptide(L)'
;GAGGAGRGQMQVEGATLSKDHGDFDYRIYRFDRPLAPLEKRRITFETLRQQQGFRNSGNEQRIVDNGTFLNNAEIAPFLGMSRNGLLQDRAKRRKYGLPPELRPALLEDESARQFNGLRRDSDWVNSDITVSTSADQLAVAPGYVESETVVDGRRTVRYRSDAPIQNFFSVQ
;
A
#
# COMPACT_ATOMS: atom_id res chain seq x y z
N GLY A 1 -12.56 -12.60 -6.71
CA GLY A 1 -11.69 -12.23 -7.79
C GLY A 1 -11.43 -10.73 -7.74
N ALA A 2 -10.23 -10.32 -7.42
CA ALA A 2 -9.82 -8.93 -7.39
C ALA A 2 -9.90 -8.36 -8.81
N GLY A 3 -10.56 -7.23 -8.97
CA GLY A 3 -10.54 -6.43 -10.19
C GLY A 3 -9.10 -6.08 -10.53
N GLY A 4 -8.71 -6.34 -11.80
CA GLY A 4 -7.34 -6.29 -12.25
C GLY A 4 -6.65 -4.95 -12.04
N ALA A 5 -5.94 -4.85 -10.94
CA ALA A 5 -4.80 -3.95 -10.86
C ALA A 5 -3.73 -4.53 -11.77
N GLY A 6 -3.32 -3.81 -12.80
CA GLY A 6 -2.19 -4.20 -13.62
C GLY A 6 -1.00 -4.45 -12.72
N ARG A 7 -0.26 -5.55 -12.95
CA ARG A 7 0.95 -5.87 -12.19
C ARG A 7 1.95 -4.75 -12.38
N GLY A 8 2.03 -3.83 -11.44
CA GLY A 8 3.00 -2.76 -11.45
C GLY A 8 4.42 -3.30 -11.34
N GLN A 9 5.36 -2.59 -11.94
CA GLN A 9 6.77 -2.87 -11.73
C GLN A 9 7.16 -2.42 -10.31
N MET A 10 7.96 -3.24 -9.64
CA MET A 10 8.51 -2.89 -8.33
C MET A 10 9.99 -3.26 -8.27
N GLN A 11 10.79 -2.37 -7.74
CA GLN A 11 12.23 -2.57 -7.53
C GLN A 11 12.57 -2.24 -6.08
N VAL A 12 13.42 -3.05 -5.48
CA VAL A 12 13.93 -2.87 -4.12
C VAL A 12 15.44 -2.74 -4.19
N GLU A 13 15.97 -1.61 -3.75
CA GLU A 13 17.40 -1.33 -3.78
C GLU A 13 18.21 -2.36 -2.96
N GLY A 14 19.23 -2.97 -3.59
CA GLY A 14 20.07 -3.99 -2.97
C GLY A 14 19.38 -5.32 -2.68
N ALA A 15 18.29 -5.61 -3.43
CA ALA A 15 17.59 -6.88 -3.32
C ALA A 15 17.20 -7.41 -4.69
N THR A 16 17.11 -8.72 -4.80
CA THR A 16 16.65 -9.44 -5.99
C THR A 16 15.30 -10.10 -5.73
N LEU A 17 14.45 -10.15 -6.74
CA LEU A 17 13.17 -10.87 -6.67
C LEU A 17 13.46 -12.37 -6.57
N SER A 18 13.16 -12.96 -5.42
CA SER A 18 13.37 -14.38 -5.14
C SER A 18 12.17 -15.24 -5.55
N LYS A 19 10.95 -14.76 -5.28
CA LYS A 19 9.71 -15.43 -5.67
C LYS A 19 8.64 -14.41 -6.02
N ASP A 20 7.86 -14.71 -7.05
CA ASP A 20 6.65 -13.97 -7.42
C ASP A 20 5.44 -14.92 -7.32
N HIS A 21 4.54 -14.63 -6.39
CA HIS A 21 3.27 -15.30 -6.22
C HIS A 21 2.15 -14.43 -6.81
N GLY A 22 2.16 -14.28 -8.12
CA GLY A 22 1.30 -13.35 -8.84
C GLY A 22 -0.20 -13.52 -8.62
N ASP A 23 -0.68 -14.74 -8.28
CA ASP A 23 -2.10 -14.97 -7.95
C ASP A 23 -2.52 -14.31 -6.63
N PHE A 24 -1.56 -13.92 -5.81
CA PHE A 24 -1.76 -13.30 -4.50
C PHE A 24 -1.21 -11.88 -4.41
N ASP A 25 -0.68 -11.33 -5.51
CA ASP A 25 0.06 -10.05 -5.53
C ASP A 25 1.17 -10.00 -4.45
N TYR A 26 1.82 -11.13 -4.23
CA TYR A 26 2.82 -11.30 -3.18
C TYR A 26 4.19 -11.60 -3.78
N ARG A 27 5.18 -10.75 -3.50
CA ARG A 27 6.56 -10.85 -3.99
C ARG A 27 7.53 -10.96 -2.83
N ILE A 28 8.50 -11.86 -2.95
CA ILE A 28 9.56 -12.05 -1.96
C ILE A 28 10.86 -11.55 -2.57
N TYR A 29 11.42 -10.53 -1.95
CA TYR A 29 12.73 -9.98 -2.28
C TYR A 29 13.76 -10.47 -1.28
N ARG A 30 14.94 -10.82 -1.77
CA ARG A 30 16.07 -11.23 -0.95
C ARG A 30 17.16 -10.19 -1.08
N PHE A 31 17.60 -9.64 0.04
CA PHE A 31 18.74 -8.74 0.09
C PHE A 31 20.05 -9.51 -0.08
N ASP A 32 21.02 -8.89 -0.75
CA ASP A 32 22.35 -9.45 -0.95
C ASP A 32 23.10 -9.61 0.38
N ARG A 33 22.79 -8.76 1.36
CA ARG A 33 23.23 -8.85 2.75
C ARG A 33 22.10 -8.44 3.70
N PRO A 34 22.14 -8.88 4.96
CA PRO A 34 21.21 -8.39 5.98
C PRO A 34 21.28 -6.86 6.11
N LEU A 35 20.14 -6.23 6.34
CA LEU A 35 20.09 -4.80 6.63
C LEU A 35 20.63 -4.54 8.03
N ALA A 36 21.46 -3.51 8.17
CA ALA A 36 21.88 -3.03 9.48
C ALA A 36 20.70 -2.26 10.16
N PRO A 37 20.70 -2.18 11.51
CA PRO A 37 19.73 -1.34 12.20
C PRO A 37 19.75 0.10 11.66
N LEU A 38 18.58 0.69 11.44
CA LEU A 38 18.36 2.03 10.89
C LEU A 38 18.82 2.23 9.43
N GLU A 39 19.26 1.18 8.76
CA GLU A 39 19.62 1.25 7.35
C GLU A 39 18.37 1.46 6.49
N LYS A 40 18.45 2.42 5.56
CA LYS A 40 17.35 2.77 4.65
C LYS A 40 17.56 2.12 3.28
N ARG A 41 16.46 1.74 2.65
CA ARG A 41 16.42 1.26 1.27
C ARG A 41 15.30 1.96 0.51
N ARG A 42 15.53 2.17 -0.76
CA ARG A 42 14.53 2.71 -1.66
C ARG A 42 13.72 1.58 -2.27
N ILE A 43 12.40 1.75 -2.25
CA ILE A 43 11.47 0.92 -3.01
C ILE A 43 10.84 1.83 -4.05
N THR A 44 10.93 1.45 -5.32
CA THR A 44 10.23 2.13 -6.42
C THR A 44 9.17 1.20 -6.97
N PHE A 45 8.00 1.73 -7.22
CA PHE A 45 6.88 0.95 -7.75
C PHE A 45 6.00 1.82 -8.65
N GLU A 46 5.28 1.15 -9.53
CA GLU A 46 4.24 1.74 -10.35
C GLU A 46 2.99 0.88 -10.23
N THR A 47 1.84 1.51 -10.06
CA THR A 47 0.54 0.85 -10.02
C THR A 47 -0.38 1.48 -11.05
N LEU A 48 -1.08 0.65 -11.83
CA LEU A 48 -2.09 1.09 -12.78
C LEU A 48 -3.45 0.57 -12.33
N ARG A 49 -4.40 1.46 -12.14
CA ARG A 49 -5.79 1.14 -11.89
C ARG A 49 -6.66 1.76 -12.96
N GLN A 50 -7.45 0.95 -13.61
CA GLN A 50 -8.36 1.40 -14.67
C GLN A 50 -9.72 0.76 -14.48
N GLN A 51 -10.78 1.53 -14.75
CA GLN A 51 -12.10 1.00 -14.90
C GLN A 51 -12.19 0.24 -16.24
N GLN A 52 -12.54 -1.03 -16.19
CA GLN A 52 -12.62 -1.88 -17.38
C GLN A 52 -14.08 -2.02 -17.85
N GLY A 53 -14.58 -1.02 -18.54
CA GLY A 53 -15.89 -1.05 -19.17
C GLY A 53 -17.04 -1.27 -18.20
N PHE A 54 -18.23 -1.51 -18.74
CA PHE A 54 -19.43 -1.79 -17.96
C PHE A 54 -19.49 -3.28 -17.58
N ARG A 55 -19.51 -3.56 -16.27
CA ARG A 55 -19.68 -4.92 -15.73
C ARG A 55 -20.77 -4.91 -14.67
N ASN A 56 -21.55 -6.00 -14.60
CA ASN A 56 -22.59 -6.17 -13.59
C ASN A 56 -22.06 -6.37 -12.16
N SER A 57 -20.75 -6.67 -12.02
CA SER A 57 -20.09 -6.82 -10.73
C SER A 57 -18.60 -6.55 -10.85
N GLY A 58 -17.98 -6.08 -9.77
CA GLY A 58 -16.53 -5.87 -9.70
C GLY A 58 -16.04 -4.58 -10.35
N ASN A 59 -16.90 -3.58 -10.53
CA ASN A 59 -16.52 -2.25 -10.98
C ASN A 59 -15.68 -1.56 -9.88
N GLU A 60 -14.64 -0.85 -10.30
CA GLU A 60 -13.87 0.02 -9.42
C GLU A 60 -14.69 1.30 -9.15
N GLN A 61 -15.36 1.35 -8.01
CA GLN A 61 -16.23 2.47 -7.64
C GLN A 61 -15.48 3.70 -7.12
N ARG A 62 -14.19 3.58 -6.87
CA ARG A 62 -13.35 4.65 -6.32
C ARG A 62 -12.70 5.50 -7.40
N ILE A 63 -12.82 5.09 -8.66
CA ILE A 63 -12.36 5.84 -9.83
C ILE A 63 -13.56 6.08 -10.71
N VAL A 64 -14.06 7.30 -10.73
CA VAL A 64 -15.22 7.73 -11.51
C VAL A 64 -14.87 8.99 -12.29
N ASP A 65 -15.69 9.35 -13.28
CA ASP A 65 -15.39 10.46 -14.18
C ASP A 65 -15.23 11.81 -13.47
N ASN A 66 -15.95 11.98 -12.35
CA ASN A 66 -15.95 13.23 -11.58
C ASN A 66 -15.19 13.14 -10.25
N GLY A 67 -14.43 12.09 -10.03
CA GLY A 67 -13.62 12.00 -8.81
C GLY A 67 -12.93 10.65 -8.60
N THR A 68 -11.94 10.69 -7.76
CA THR A 68 -11.18 9.50 -7.35
C THR A 68 -10.89 9.59 -5.85
N PHE A 69 -11.04 8.48 -5.14
CA PHE A 69 -10.67 8.39 -3.73
C PHE A 69 -9.87 7.12 -3.51
N LEU A 70 -8.60 7.27 -3.16
CA LEU A 70 -7.69 6.15 -2.91
C LEU A 70 -6.97 6.32 -1.59
N ASN A 71 -6.96 5.26 -0.78
CA ASN A 71 -6.12 5.20 0.42
C ASN A 71 -4.67 4.86 0.04
N ASN A 72 -3.72 5.28 0.87
CA ASN A 72 -2.31 4.94 0.69
C ASN A 72 -2.07 3.43 0.59
N ALA A 73 -2.80 2.62 1.35
CA ALA A 73 -2.71 1.15 1.29
C ALA A 73 -3.20 0.54 -0.04
N GLU A 74 -3.90 1.32 -0.87
CA GLU A 74 -4.35 0.92 -2.20
C GLU A 74 -3.41 1.40 -3.30
N ILE A 75 -2.57 2.36 -2.99
CA ILE A 75 -1.58 2.95 -3.90
C ILE A 75 -0.22 2.28 -3.70
N ALA A 76 0.23 2.16 -2.45
CA ALA A 76 1.56 1.67 -2.10
C ALA A 76 1.58 0.16 -1.80
N PRO A 77 2.70 -0.54 -2.06
CA PRO A 77 2.88 -1.91 -1.62
C PRO A 77 2.93 -1.99 -0.10
N PHE A 78 2.32 -3.03 0.45
CA PHE A 78 2.37 -3.33 1.88
C PHE A 78 3.61 -4.19 2.18
N LEU A 79 4.36 -3.82 3.21
CA LEU A 79 5.52 -4.60 3.67
C LEU A 79 5.09 -5.69 4.65
N GLY A 80 5.54 -6.92 4.39
CA GLY A 80 5.19 -8.08 5.20
C GLY A 80 3.90 -8.77 4.73
N MET A 81 3.39 -9.69 5.55
CA MET A 81 2.21 -10.47 5.23
C MET A 81 1.00 -9.97 6.03
N SER A 82 -0.07 -9.62 5.34
CA SER A 82 -1.33 -9.28 6.00
C SER A 82 -1.89 -10.49 6.76
N ARG A 83 -2.29 -10.28 8.02
CA ARG A 83 -2.98 -11.32 8.81
C ARG A 83 -4.27 -11.81 8.15
N ASN A 84 -4.92 -10.98 7.36
CA ASN A 84 -6.14 -11.35 6.64
C ASN A 84 -5.89 -12.39 5.54
N GLY A 85 -4.64 -12.47 5.04
CA GLY A 85 -4.20 -13.50 4.09
C GLY A 85 -3.75 -14.80 4.73
N LEU A 86 -3.69 -14.88 6.07
CA LEU A 86 -3.28 -16.09 6.75
C LEU A 86 -4.39 -17.14 6.74
N LEU A 87 -3.97 -18.40 6.64
CA LEU A 87 -4.89 -19.54 6.67
C LEU A 87 -5.61 -19.60 8.02
N GLN A 88 -6.93 -19.45 8.03
CA GLN A 88 -7.76 -19.42 9.24
C GLN A 88 -8.34 -20.81 9.60
N ASP A 89 -8.57 -21.67 8.59
CA ASP A 89 -9.20 -22.98 8.77
C ASP A 89 -8.33 -23.92 9.63
N ARG A 90 -8.89 -24.39 10.73
CA ARG A 90 -8.20 -25.24 11.73
C ARG A 90 -7.72 -26.57 11.14
N ALA A 91 -8.55 -27.21 10.33
CA ALA A 91 -8.22 -28.50 9.74
C ALA A 91 -7.10 -28.38 8.72
N LYS A 92 -7.16 -27.37 7.86
CA LYS A 92 -6.10 -27.08 6.90
C LYS A 92 -4.80 -26.68 7.61
N ARG A 93 -4.88 -25.89 8.68
CA ARG A 93 -3.68 -25.53 9.47
C ARG A 93 -2.99 -26.77 10.04
N ARG A 94 -3.74 -27.71 10.63
CA ARG A 94 -3.20 -28.99 11.11
C ARG A 94 -2.57 -29.81 9.99
N LYS A 95 -3.25 -29.88 8.83
CA LYS A 95 -2.72 -30.58 7.65
C LYS A 95 -1.34 -30.07 7.22
N TYR A 96 -1.08 -28.78 7.39
CA TYR A 96 0.20 -28.15 7.04
C TYR A 96 1.17 -28.01 8.23
N GLY A 97 0.92 -28.67 9.36
CA GLY A 97 1.78 -28.61 10.54
C GLY A 97 1.81 -27.24 11.23
N LEU A 98 0.82 -26.39 10.96
CA LEU A 98 0.70 -25.08 11.59
C LEU A 98 -0.09 -25.17 12.89
N PRO A 99 0.15 -24.29 13.87
CA PRO A 99 -0.69 -24.19 15.06
C PRO A 99 -2.17 -24.09 14.67
N PRO A 100 -3.08 -24.83 15.34
CA PRO A 100 -4.48 -24.93 14.92
C PRO A 100 -5.24 -23.61 14.98
N GLU A 101 -4.77 -22.67 15.78
CA GLU A 101 -5.38 -21.36 15.96
C GLU A 101 -4.38 -20.24 15.78
N LEU A 102 -4.84 -19.15 15.18
CA LEU A 102 -4.17 -17.86 15.21
C LEU A 102 -4.65 -17.12 16.46
N ARG A 103 -3.95 -17.31 17.56
CA ARG A 103 -4.28 -16.58 18.79
C ARG A 103 -3.64 -15.18 18.77
N PRO A 104 -4.30 -14.17 19.31
CA PRO A 104 -3.62 -12.92 19.66
C PRO A 104 -2.52 -13.23 20.71
N ALA A 105 -1.56 -12.35 20.80
CA ALA A 105 -0.57 -12.42 21.85
C ALA A 105 -1.21 -12.33 23.24
N LEU A 106 -0.54 -12.87 24.24
CA LEU A 106 -0.98 -12.75 25.63
C LEU A 106 -0.93 -11.28 26.07
N LEU A 107 -1.80 -10.88 26.97
CA LEU A 107 -1.86 -9.51 27.48
C LEU A 107 -0.56 -9.12 28.22
N GLU A 108 0.08 -10.12 28.82
CA GLU A 108 1.33 -10.00 29.58
C GLU A 108 2.57 -9.94 28.68
N ASP A 109 2.43 -10.22 27.38
CA ASP A 109 3.54 -10.16 26.44
C ASP A 109 3.84 -8.71 26.04
N GLU A 110 4.73 -8.09 26.78
CA GLU A 110 5.20 -6.73 26.52
C GLU A 110 5.75 -6.54 25.10
N SER A 111 6.42 -7.56 24.56
CA SER A 111 7.01 -7.49 23.21
C SER A 111 5.94 -7.40 22.12
N ALA A 112 4.79 -7.95 22.37
CA ALA A 112 3.67 -7.95 21.44
C ALA A 112 2.83 -6.67 21.45
N ARG A 113 2.95 -5.82 22.47
CA ARG A 113 2.19 -4.57 22.59
C ARG A 113 2.43 -3.60 21.43
N GLN A 114 3.61 -3.67 20.83
CA GLN A 114 3.91 -2.89 19.63
C GLN A 114 3.09 -3.31 18.39
N PHE A 115 2.56 -4.53 18.34
CA PHE A 115 1.81 -5.07 17.20
C PHE A 115 0.31 -4.91 17.38
N ASN A 116 -0.17 -3.71 17.53
CA ASN A 116 -1.60 -3.42 17.60
C ASN A 116 -2.24 -3.26 16.21
N GLY A 117 -3.57 -3.25 16.15
CA GLY A 117 -4.31 -3.16 14.88
C GLY A 117 -4.14 -1.84 14.12
N LEU A 118 -3.71 -0.78 14.80
CA LEU A 118 -3.44 0.53 14.20
C LEU A 118 -2.04 0.57 13.58
N ARG A 119 -1.14 -0.32 13.99
CA ARG A 119 0.26 -0.34 13.57
C ARG A 119 0.52 -1.22 12.34
N ARG A 120 -0.47 -1.48 11.54
CA ARG A 120 -0.27 -2.13 10.24
C ARG A 120 0.41 -1.16 9.29
N ASP A 121 1.74 -1.10 9.35
CA ASP A 121 2.52 -0.21 8.50
C ASP A 121 2.16 1.28 8.68
N SER A 122 1.59 1.64 9.82
CA SER A 122 1.15 3.00 10.17
C SER A 122 2.20 3.74 10.99
N ASP A 123 3.47 3.55 10.67
CA ASP A 123 4.55 4.33 11.26
C ASP A 123 4.49 5.79 10.78
N TRP A 124 5.20 6.66 11.47
CA TRP A 124 5.33 8.05 11.08
C TRP A 124 6.13 8.18 9.79
N VAL A 125 5.57 8.89 8.81
CA VAL A 125 6.17 9.09 7.48
C VAL A 125 6.18 10.57 7.11
N ASN A 126 7.18 10.99 6.34
CA ASN A 126 7.14 12.27 5.64
C ASN A 126 6.54 12.03 4.25
N SER A 127 5.56 12.84 3.88
CA SER A 127 4.90 12.74 2.58
C SER A 127 5.31 13.87 1.64
N ASP A 128 5.53 13.51 0.39
CA ASP A 128 5.75 14.42 -0.73
C ASP A 128 4.98 13.83 -1.92
N ILE A 129 3.82 14.41 -2.21
CA ILE A 129 2.84 13.83 -3.13
C ILE A 129 2.52 14.84 -4.22
N THR A 130 2.69 14.43 -5.46
CA THR A 130 2.24 15.20 -6.61
C THR A 130 1.04 14.52 -7.24
N VAL A 131 -0.06 15.24 -7.34
CA VAL A 131 -1.31 14.79 -7.99
C VAL A 131 -1.50 15.57 -9.27
N SER A 132 -1.80 14.88 -10.36
CA SER A 132 -2.17 15.52 -11.61
C SER A 132 -3.56 15.04 -12.06
N THR A 133 -4.44 16.00 -12.32
CA THR A 133 -5.84 15.75 -12.72
C THR A 133 -6.28 16.72 -13.82
N SER A 134 -7.53 16.65 -14.25
CA SER A 134 -8.11 17.63 -15.18
C SER A 134 -8.16 19.03 -14.55
N ALA A 135 -8.08 20.07 -15.35
CA ALA A 135 -7.98 21.45 -14.86
C ALA A 135 -9.18 21.92 -14.03
N ASP A 136 -10.35 21.35 -14.29
CA ASP A 136 -11.62 21.62 -13.62
C ASP A 136 -11.83 20.86 -12.31
N GLN A 137 -10.92 19.92 -12.00
CA GLN A 137 -10.96 19.13 -10.78
C GLN A 137 -9.98 19.66 -9.74
N LEU A 138 -10.30 19.41 -8.48
CA LEU A 138 -9.41 19.70 -7.34
C LEU A 138 -8.64 18.43 -6.97
N ALA A 139 -7.37 18.58 -6.67
CA ALA A 139 -6.55 17.51 -6.11
C ALA A 139 -6.38 17.76 -4.61
N VAL A 140 -6.52 16.72 -3.79
CA VAL A 140 -6.33 16.78 -2.34
C VAL A 140 -5.42 15.63 -1.89
N ALA A 141 -4.38 15.98 -1.13
CA ALA A 141 -3.47 15.03 -0.53
C ALA A 141 -2.97 15.57 0.83
N PRO A 142 -2.35 14.74 1.68
CA PRO A 142 -1.81 15.19 2.96
C PRO A 142 -0.72 16.26 2.83
N GLY A 143 -0.71 17.19 3.74
CA GLY A 143 0.28 18.26 3.80
C GLY A 143 -0.24 19.60 3.30
N TYR A 144 0.70 20.52 3.07
CA TYR A 144 0.42 21.84 2.52
C TYR A 144 0.75 21.89 1.04
N VAL A 145 0.04 22.73 0.31
CA VAL A 145 0.34 22.98 -1.10
C VAL A 145 1.69 23.68 -1.20
N GLU A 146 2.65 23.05 -1.83
CA GLU A 146 3.97 23.62 -2.12
C GLU A 146 3.98 24.32 -3.49
N SER A 147 3.28 23.73 -4.46
CA SER A 147 3.12 24.33 -5.80
C SER A 147 1.85 23.85 -6.46
N GLU A 148 1.29 24.71 -7.33
CA GLU A 148 0.16 24.38 -8.20
C GLU A 148 0.41 24.99 -9.57
N THR A 149 0.15 24.22 -10.62
CA THR A 149 0.24 24.68 -12.02
C THR A 149 -0.93 24.12 -12.82
N VAL A 150 -1.38 24.91 -13.81
CA VAL A 150 -2.37 24.46 -14.79
C VAL A 150 -1.77 24.68 -16.18
N VAL A 151 -1.48 23.60 -16.88
CA VAL A 151 -0.87 23.63 -18.21
C VAL A 151 -1.58 22.60 -19.10
N ASP A 152 -1.91 22.98 -20.31
CA ASP A 152 -2.52 22.11 -21.32
C ASP A 152 -3.76 21.32 -20.81
N GLY A 153 -4.61 21.98 -20.04
CA GLY A 153 -5.83 21.39 -19.51
C GLY A 153 -5.61 20.43 -18.32
N ARG A 154 -4.41 20.39 -17.77
CA ARG A 154 -4.09 19.59 -16.60
C ARG A 154 -3.66 20.47 -15.43
N ARG A 155 -4.24 20.17 -14.27
CA ARG A 155 -3.86 20.72 -12.97
C ARG A 155 -2.88 19.76 -12.31
N THR A 156 -1.75 20.28 -11.86
CA THR A 156 -0.75 19.52 -11.10
C THR A 156 -0.50 20.24 -9.80
N VAL A 157 -0.72 19.54 -8.69
CA VAL A 157 -0.56 20.09 -7.33
C VAL A 157 0.42 19.23 -6.56
N ARG A 158 1.42 19.84 -5.94
CA ARG A 158 2.37 19.16 -5.05
C ARG A 158 2.06 19.50 -3.60
N TYR A 159 1.88 18.47 -2.82
CA TYR A 159 1.65 18.51 -1.39
C TYR A 159 2.86 17.98 -0.65
N ARG A 160 3.23 18.66 0.43
CA ARG A 160 4.32 18.22 1.30
C ARG A 160 3.93 18.37 2.76
N SER A 161 4.21 17.32 3.55
CA SER A 161 4.04 17.41 5.00
C SER A 161 5.18 18.23 5.62
N ASP A 162 4.85 19.12 6.54
CA ASP A 162 5.78 19.90 7.35
C ASP A 162 6.29 19.13 8.58
N ALA A 163 5.54 18.11 8.98
CA ALA A 163 5.87 17.21 10.07
C ALA A 163 5.55 15.76 9.66
N PRO A 164 6.14 14.74 10.33
CA PRO A 164 5.75 13.38 10.11
C PRO A 164 4.27 13.13 10.39
N ILE A 165 3.60 12.44 9.50
CA ILE A 165 2.20 12.05 9.60
C ILE A 165 2.08 10.52 9.73
N GLN A 166 0.95 10.03 10.17
CA GLN A 166 0.70 8.58 10.15
C GLN A 166 0.64 8.07 8.72
N ASN A 167 1.18 6.88 8.48
CA ASN A 167 1.06 6.19 7.19
C ASN A 167 -0.37 5.63 7.00
N PHE A 168 -1.34 6.52 7.16
CA PHE A 168 -2.77 6.26 7.00
C PHE A 168 -3.44 7.53 6.47
N PHE A 169 -3.50 7.65 5.15
CA PHE A 169 -4.02 8.82 4.47
C PHE A 169 -4.70 8.45 3.14
N SER A 170 -5.36 9.40 2.53
CA SER A 170 -5.98 9.25 1.22
C SER A 170 -5.54 10.37 0.26
N VAL A 171 -5.70 10.08 -1.02
CA VAL A 171 -5.56 11.03 -2.12
C VAL A 171 -6.90 11.09 -2.85
N GLN A 172 -7.33 12.30 -3.15
CA GLN A 172 -8.61 12.55 -3.81
C GLN A 172 -8.40 13.46 -5.01
#